data_d96ea1f29cc63cc416e4b825396c1a38
#
_entry.id   d96ea1f29cc63cc416e4b825396c1a38
#
_cell.length_a   1.000
_cell.length_b   1.000
_cell.length_c   1.000
_cell.angle_alpha   90.00
_cell.angle_beta   90.00
_cell.angle_gamma   90.00
#
_symmetry.space_group_name_H-M   'P 1'
#
loop_
_entity.id
_entity.type
_entity.pdbx_description
1 polymer ?
#
loop_
_entity_poly.entity_id
_entity_poly.type
_entity_poly.pdbx_seq_one_letter_code
_entity_poly.pdbx_strand_id
1 'polypeptide(L)'
;MLPKMNGFDVCRSLQRISERFAEKAEEMLKTEHDEEHVKALKMIAVTARRIPSEPAETFYEAMCAIWFTREMCNALDGLGFAVIGHLDRILISYYERDLKNNRITPDEAQELIDCFVSMTDARWNLEADLPGGTNADIIIGGCDKNGDIVYNDISRMIINSYKKYHFANPKLQVRISAKHPDEFLLQVGELAGMGLNVLSVFNDDVIIPANQKQGKSLEDCRLYVAGGCQEICLSNEVNSRAYT
;
A
#
# COMPACT_ATOMS: atom_id res chain seq x y z
N MET A 1 -18.18 -31.21 -5.00
CA MET A 1 -18.78 -29.89 -4.66
C MET A 1 -18.05 -29.37 -3.43
N LEU A 2 -17.27 -28.33 -3.56
CA LEU A 2 -16.60 -27.72 -2.38
C LEU A 2 -17.67 -27.12 -1.45
N PRO A 3 -17.54 -27.27 -0.14
CA PRO A 3 -18.48 -26.67 0.81
C PRO A 3 -18.48 -25.14 0.60
N LYS A 4 -19.64 -24.53 0.65
CA LYS A 4 -19.77 -23.07 0.61
C LYS A 4 -19.09 -22.50 1.86
N MET A 5 -17.88 -21.97 1.70
CA MET A 5 -17.22 -21.23 2.76
C MET A 5 -17.99 -19.92 3.00
N ASN A 6 -18.29 -19.62 4.24
CA ASN A 6 -18.80 -18.31 4.62
C ASN A 6 -17.63 -17.35 4.94
N GLY A 7 -17.91 -16.05 5.01
CA GLY A 7 -16.88 -15.05 5.26
C GLY A 7 -16.12 -15.27 6.58
N PHE A 8 -16.75 -15.85 7.61
CA PHE A 8 -16.10 -16.17 8.87
C PHE A 8 -15.06 -17.29 8.72
N ASP A 9 -15.31 -18.28 7.87
CA ASP A 9 -14.35 -19.36 7.63
C ASP A 9 -13.11 -18.83 6.90
N VAL A 10 -13.29 -17.89 5.97
CA VAL A 10 -12.17 -17.19 5.31
C VAL A 10 -11.35 -16.43 6.36
N CYS A 11 -11.99 -15.59 7.19
CA CYS A 11 -11.28 -14.84 8.23
C CYS A 11 -10.50 -15.75 9.18
N ARG A 12 -11.12 -16.86 9.66
CA ARG A 12 -10.43 -17.84 10.52
C ARG A 12 -9.24 -18.49 9.83
N SER A 13 -9.37 -18.77 8.53
CA SER A 13 -8.26 -19.35 7.76
C SER A 13 -7.10 -18.37 7.64
N LEU A 14 -7.38 -17.08 7.43
CA LEU A 14 -6.35 -16.03 7.40
C LEU A 14 -5.66 -15.89 8.76
N GLN A 15 -6.42 -15.88 9.85
CA GLN A 15 -5.88 -15.88 11.21
C GLN A 15 -4.95 -17.07 11.45
N ARG A 16 -5.38 -18.28 11.05
CA ARG A 16 -4.55 -19.49 11.20
C ARG A 16 -3.26 -19.42 10.38
N ILE A 17 -3.29 -18.84 9.19
CA ILE A 17 -2.07 -18.63 8.39
C ILE A 17 -1.11 -17.71 9.15
N SER A 18 -1.60 -16.58 9.67
CA SER A 18 -0.76 -15.66 10.45
C SER A 18 -0.18 -16.31 11.70
N GLU A 19 -0.96 -17.08 12.44
CA GLU A 19 -0.48 -17.87 13.60
C GLU A 19 0.67 -18.81 13.21
N ARG A 20 0.60 -19.45 12.04
CA ARG A 20 1.69 -20.31 11.54
C ARG A 20 2.96 -19.54 11.25
N PHE A 21 2.89 -18.29 10.79
CA PHE A 21 4.06 -17.42 10.68
C PHE A 21 4.67 -17.16 12.06
N ALA A 22 3.87 -16.87 13.08
CA ALA A 22 4.35 -16.70 14.43
C ALA A 22 5.00 -17.96 14.98
N GLU A 23 4.35 -19.12 14.85
CA GLU A 23 4.88 -20.43 15.26
C GLU A 23 6.23 -20.72 14.58
N LYS A 24 6.36 -20.41 13.27
CA LYS A 24 7.60 -20.61 12.53
C LYS A 24 8.72 -19.68 12.98
N ALA A 25 8.41 -18.41 13.24
CA ALA A 25 9.38 -17.47 13.76
C ALA A 25 9.87 -17.89 15.17
N GLU A 26 8.98 -18.36 16.05
CA GLU A 26 9.31 -18.89 17.37
C GLU A 26 10.17 -20.16 17.29
N GLU A 27 9.93 -21.01 16.29
CA GLU A 27 10.78 -22.19 16.02
C GLU A 27 12.19 -21.77 15.61
N MET A 28 12.31 -20.83 14.67
CA MET A 28 13.60 -20.33 14.17
C MET A 28 14.41 -19.64 15.28
N LEU A 29 13.74 -18.95 16.20
CA LEU A 29 14.39 -18.31 17.36
C LEU A 29 15.17 -19.28 18.25
N LYS A 30 14.86 -20.59 18.22
CA LYS A 30 15.56 -21.59 19.06
C LYS A 30 16.98 -21.85 18.59
N THR A 31 17.30 -21.59 17.33
CA THR A 31 18.58 -21.88 16.70
C THR A 31 19.27 -20.67 16.10
N GLU A 32 18.60 -19.51 16.10
CA GLU A 32 19.17 -18.27 15.57
C GLU A 32 20.10 -17.61 16.60
N HIS A 33 21.25 -17.14 16.15
CA HIS A 33 22.28 -16.52 17.00
C HIS A 33 22.68 -15.11 16.55
N ASP A 34 22.30 -14.72 15.35
CA ASP A 34 22.50 -13.36 14.89
C ASP A 34 21.52 -12.41 15.59
N GLU A 35 22.04 -11.36 16.21
CA GLU A 35 21.25 -10.46 17.04
C GLU A 35 20.16 -9.70 16.23
N GLU A 36 20.47 -9.33 14.99
CA GLU A 36 19.52 -8.62 14.12
C GLU A 36 18.43 -9.56 13.65
N HIS A 37 18.78 -10.79 13.26
CA HIS A 37 17.80 -11.81 12.89
C HIS A 37 16.91 -12.20 14.08
N VAL A 38 17.48 -12.32 15.27
CA VAL A 38 16.71 -12.59 16.51
C VAL A 38 15.71 -11.46 16.77
N LYS A 39 16.11 -10.19 16.61
CA LYS A 39 15.22 -9.04 16.75
C LYS A 39 14.08 -9.09 15.73
N ALA A 40 14.40 -9.34 14.47
CA ALA A 40 13.41 -9.45 13.39
C ALA A 40 12.42 -10.59 13.63
N LEU A 41 12.89 -11.78 13.98
CA LEU A 41 12.04 -12.94 14.26
C LEU A 41 11.10 -12.70 15.45
N LYS A 42 11.58 -12.02 16.50
CA LYS A 42 10.72 -11.61 17.63
C LYS A 42 9.62 -10.66 17.19
N MET A 43 9.95 -9.67 16.36
CA MET A 43 8.95 -8.75 15.82
C MET A 43 7.91 -9.49 14.97
N ILE A 44 8.35 -10.40 14.09
CA ILE A 44 7.45 -11.22 13.27
C ILE A 44 6.53 -12.05 14.17
N ALA A 45 7.07 -12.76 15.17
CA ALA A 45 6.30 -13.60 16.06
C ALA A 45 5.21 -12.82 16.80
N VAL A 46 5.55 -11.67 17.39
CA VAL A 46 4.61 -10.82 18.13
C VAL A 46 3.55 -10.25 17.19
N THR A 47 3.97 -9.69 16.05
CA THR A 47 3.05 -9.08 15.10
C THR A 47 2.10 -10.09 14.49
N ALA A 48 2.56 -11.26 14.08
CA ALA A 48 1.74 -12.29 13.48
C ALA A 48 0.75 -12.97 14.46
N ARG A 49 0.94 -12.84 15.76
CA ARG A 49 -0.05 -13.23 16.78
C ARG A 49 -1.22 -12.25 16.85
N ARG A 50 -1.00 -10.99 16.50
CA ARG A 50 -2.01 -9.93 16.57
C ARG A 50 -2.68 -9.69 15.22
N ILE A 51 -1.91 -9.57 14.18
CA ILE A 51 -2.36 -9.19 12.83
C ILE A 51 -2.60 -10.48 12.00
N PRO A 52 -3.74 -10.64 11.33
CA PRO A 52 -4.84 -9.67 11.12
C PRO A 52 -5.99 -9.78 12.13
N SER A 53 -5.83 -10.48 13.23
CA SER A 53 -6.92 -10.76 14.20
C SER A 53 -7.37 -9.53 14.96
N GLU A 54 -6.46 -8.60 15.22
CA GLU A 54 -6.69 -7.36 15.94
C GLU A 54 -6.34 -6.15 15.06
N PRO A 55 -6.90 -4.97 15.33
CA PRO A 55 -6.50 -3.73 14.67
C PRO A 55 -5.02 -3.42 14.92
N ALA A 56 -4.35 -2.89 13.90
CA ALA A 56 -2.99 -2.42 14.03
C ALA A 56 -2.89 -1.23 15.00
N GLU A 57 -1.85 -1.23 15.84
CA GLU A 57 -1.58 -0.15 16.80
C GLU A 57 -0.31 0.63 16.46
N THR A 58 0.59 0.04 15.70
CA THR A 58 1.88 0.66 15.33
C THR A 58 1.99 0.83 13.81
N PHE A 59 2.92 1.67 13.39
CA PHE A 59 3.26 1.86 11.98
C PHE A 59 3.69 0.54 11.33
N TYR A 60 4.54 -0.22 12.00
CA TYR A 60 4.99 -1.53 11.54
C TYR A 60 3.81 -2.53 11.39
N GLU A 61 2.94 -2.63 12.41
CA GLU A 61 1.77 -3.51 12.35
C GLU A 61 0.81 -3.11 11.22
N ALA A 62 0.61 -1.80 10.98
CA ALA A 62 -0.25 -1.34 9.89
C ALA A 62 0.32 -1.75 8.51
N MET A 63 1.62 -1.61 8.32
CA MET A 63 2.28 -2.08 7.10
C MET A 63 2.20 -3.59 6.94
N CYS A 64 2.43 -4.35 8.01
CA CYS A 64 2.27 -5.81 8.00
C CYS A 64 0.83 -6.24 7.69
N ALA A 65 -0.18 -5.54 8.22
CA ALA A 65 -1.59 -5.82 7.95
C ALA A 65 -1.93 -5.62 6.46
N ILE A 66 -1.47 -4.52 5.86
CA ILE A 66 -1.67 -4.23 4.44
C ILE A 66 -0.98 -5.29 3.59
N TRP A 67 0.29 -5.57 3.87
CA TRP A 67 1.08 -6.54 3.11
C TRP A 67 0.49 -7.94 3.21
N PHE A 68 0.17 -8.42 4.41
CA PHE A 68 -0.41 -9.73 4.65
C PHE A 68 -1.75 -9.89 3.92
N THR A 69 -2.65 -8.91 4.06
CA THR A 69 -3.96 -8.94 3.41
C THR A 69 -3.84 -9.00 1.89
N ARG A 70 -2.97 -8.15 1.32
CA ARG A 70 -2.67 -8.17 -0.12
C ARG A 70 -2.16 -9.53 -0.57
N GLU A 71 -1.18 -10.10 0.13
CA GLU A 71 -0.59 -11.39 -0.23
C GLU A 71 -1.62 -12.53 -0.16
N MET A 72 -2.49 -12.50 0.84
CA MET A 72 -3.54 -13.51 0.96
C MET A 72 -4.60 -13.38 -0.13
N CYS A 73 -5.01 -12.16 -0.47
CA CYS A 73 -5.91 -11.93 -1.61
C CYS A 73 -5.30 -12.46 -2.91
N ASN A 74 -4.03 -12.14 -3.18
CA ASN A 74 -3.33 -12.62 -4.36
C ASN A 74 -3.21 -14.14 -4.40
N ALA A 75 -2.93 -14.78 -3.27
CA ALA A 75 -2.80 -16.23 -3.18
C ALA A 75 -4.13 -16.96 -3.33
N LEU A 76 -5.23 -16.37 -2.86
CA LEU A 76 -6.56 -17.00 -2.90
C LEU A 76 -7.28 -16.78 -4.23
N ASP A 77 -7.16 -15.59 -4.81
CA ASP A 77 -7.83 -15.25 -6.06
C ASP A 77 -7.02 -15.61 -7.31
N GLY A 78 -5.72 -15.88 -7.14
CA GLY A 78 -4.81 -16.14 -8.26
C GLY A 78 -4.58 -14.93 -9.17
N LEU A 79 -5.08 -13.78 -8.78
CA LEU A 79 -4.96 -12.52 -9.49
C LEU A 79 -3.89 -11.67 -8.78
N GLY A 80 -2.79 -11.44 -9.44
CA GLY A 80 -1.71 -10.59 -8.89
C GLY A 80 -2.10 -9.11 -8.77
N PHE A 81 -3.35 -8.74 -9.01
CA PHE A 81 -3.81 -7.36 -8.97
C PHE A 81 -4.26 -6.95 -7.58
N ALA A 82 -3.59 -5.98 -7.00
CA ALA A 82 -4.04 -5.36 -5.76
C ALA A 82 -3.80 -3.86 -5.79
N VAL A 83 -4.88 -3.10 -5.78
CA VAL A 83 -4.78 -1.67 -5.48
C VAL A 83 -4.62 -1.52 -3.98
N ILE A 84 -3.43 -1.13 -3.54
CA ILE A 84 -3.14 -0.89 -2.12
C ILE A 84 -3.88 0.36 -1.64
N GLY A 85 -4.17 1.28 -2.56
CA GLY A 85 -4.92 2.49 -2.28
C GLY A 85 -4.05 3.65 -1.79
N HIS A 86 -4.67 4.58 -1.09
CA HIS A 86 -4.04 5.81 -0.60
C HIS A 86 -3.12 5.54 0.60
N LEU A 87 -1.93 5.02 0.32
CA LEU A 87 -1.00 4.55 1.35
C LEU A 87 -0.56 5.68 2.30
N ASP A 88 -0.36 6.88 1.77
CA ASP A 88 -0.01 8.05 2.54
C ASP A 88 -1.08 8.46 3.56
N ARG A 89 -2.37 8.30 3.24
CA ARG A 89 -3.48 8.58 4.15
C ARG A 89 -3.65 7.48 5.19
N ILE A 90 -3.46 6.23 4.76
CA ILE A 90 -3.66 5.06 5.62
C ILE A 90 -2.60 5.04 6.72
N LEU A 91 -1.35 5.34 6.38
CA LEU A 91 -0.21 5.15 7.27
C LEU A 91 0.13 6.37 8.14
N ILE A 92 -0.24 7.59 7.74
CA ILE A 92 0.23 8.81 8.41
C ILE A 92 -0.10 8.85 9.90
N SER A 93 -1.32 8.48 10.30
CA SER A 93 -1.74 8.52 11.70
C SER A 93 -0.97 7.54 12.58
N TYR A 94 -0.58 6.40 12.03
CA TYR A 94 0.26 5.41 12.73
C TYR A 94 1.69 5.93 12.88
N TYR A 95 2.25 6.48 11.81
CA TYR A 95 3.58 7.08 11.83
C TYR A 95 3.71 8.22 12.85
N GLU A 96 2.82 9.20 12.78
CA GLU A 96 2.82 10.34 13.70
C GLU A 96 2.68 9.92 15.16
N ARG A 97 1.83 8.92 15.44
CA ARG A 97 1.66 8.37 16.78
C ARG A 97 2.92 7.68 17.28
N ASP A 98 3.57 6.88 16.45
CA ASP A 98 4.78 6.16 16.83
C ASP A 98 5.97 7.12 16.96
N LEU A 99 6.07 8.13 16.09
CA LEU A 99 7.05 9.20 16.19
C LEU A 99 6.90 9.98 17.50
N LYS A 100 5.68 10.39 17.83
CA LYS A 100 5.36 11.09 19.09
C LYS A 100 5.70 10.26 20.33
N ASN A 101 5.57 8.95 20.26
CA ASN A 101 5.86 8.03 21.36
C ASN A 101 7.31 7.53 21.35
N ASN A 102 8.19 8.08 20.51
CA ASN A 102 9.58 7.65 20.33
C ASN A 102 9.72 6.13 20.05
N ARG A 103 8.77 5.55 19.34
CA ARG A 103 8.80 4.14 18.92
C ARG A 103 9.51 3.94 17.60
N ILE A 104 9.58 4.97 16.78
CA ILE A 104 10.22 4.97 15.48
C ILE A 104 10.88 6.33 15.22
N THR A 105 11.96 6.32 14.48
CA THR A 105 12.58 7.52 13.91
C THR A 105 12.16 7.71 12.45
N PRO A 106 12.34 8.91 11.88
CA PRO A 106 12.07 9.14 10.45
C PRO A 106 12.88 8.22 9.53
N ASP A 107 14.15 7.93 9.88
CA ASP A 107 15.03 7.07 9.09
C ASP A 107 14.55 5.61 9.13
N GLU A 108 14.17 5.10 10.29
CA GLU A 108 13.58 3.76 10.42
C GLU A 108 12.26 3.65 9.68
N ALA A 109 11.43 4.68 9.68
CA ALA A 109 10.19 4.71 8.92
C ALA A 109 10.45 4.70 7.41
N GLN A 110 11.45 5.47 6.93
CA GLN A 110 11.86 5.43 5.53
C GLN A 110 12.35 4.04 5.14
N GLU A 111 13.16 3.39 5.97
CA GLU A 111 13.64 2.03 5.73
C GLU A 111 12.47 1.03 5.64
N LEU A 112 11.49 1.12 6.52
CA LEU A 112 10.30 0.27 6.46
C LEU A 112 9.49 0.49 5.16
N ILE A 113 9.33 1.72 4.70
CA ILE A 113 8.69 2.03 3.41
C ILE A 113 9.52 1.46 2.25
N ASP A 114 10.84 1.63 2.29
CA ASP A 114 11.77 1.08 1.30
C ASP A 114 11.61 -0.46 1.21
N CYS A 115 11.59 -1.14 2.36
CA CYS A 115 11.37 -2.58 2.44
C CYS A 115 10.00 -3.00 1.91
N PHE A 116 8.94 -2.30 2.28
CA PHE A 116 7.58 -2.60 1.85
C PHE A 116 7.44 -2.54 0.32
N VAL A 117 7.93 -1.46 -0.30
CA VAL A 117 7.90 -1.30 -1.75
C VAL A 117 8.80 -2.34 -2.43
N SER A 118 10.02 -2.58 -1.89
CA SER A 118 10.95 -3.58 -2.40
C SER A 118 10.36 -4.98 -2.42
N MET A 119 9.70 -5.40 -1.34
CA MET A 119 9.06 -6.72 -1.26
C MET A 119 7.92 -6.86 -2.29
N THR A 120 7.23 -5.77 -2.56
CA THR A 120 6.16 -5.74 -3.57
C THR A 120 6.74 -5.86 -4.99
N ASP A 121 7.88 -5.20 -5.26
CA ASP A 121 8.58 -5.27 -6.54
C ASP A 121 9.27 -6.63 -6.75
N ALA A 122 10.00 -7.10 -5.75
CA ALA A 122 10.82 -8.31 -5.85
C ALA A 122 10.00 -9.57 -6.16
N ARG A 123 8.80 -9.69 -5.60
CA ARG A 123 7.94 -10.85 -5.85
C ARG A 123 7.54 -11.00 -7.31
N TRP A 124 7.46 -9.91 -8.03
CA TRP A 124 7.06 -9.87 -9.42
C TRP A 124 8.22 -10.21 -10.37
N ASN A 125 9.41 -9.77 -10.01
CA ASN A 125 10.60 -9.95 -10.82
C ASN A 125 11.27 -11.33 -10.66
N LEU A 126 10.83 -12.14 -9.71
CA LEU A 126 11.36 -13.50 -9.50
C LEU A 126 10.79 -14.55 -10.47
N GLU A 127 9.71 -14.24 -11.16
CA GLU A 127 9.12 -15.11 -12.18
C GLU A 127 9.50 -14.60 -13.57
N ALA A 128 10.62 -15.13 -14.09
CA ALA A 128 11.26 -14.69 -15.34
C ALA A 128 10.40 -14.84 -16.61
N ASP A 129 9.32 -15.62 -16.56
CA ASP A 129 8.50 -15.96 -17.73
C ASP A 129 7.16 -15.21 -17.81
N LEU A 130 6.84 -14.36 -16.86
CA LEU A 130 5.63 -13.54 -16.95
C LEU A 130 5.94 -12.20 -17.62
N PRO A 131 5.10 -11.75 -18.57
CA PRO A 131 5.24 -10.42 -19.13
C PRO A 131 5.19 -9.40 -18.00
N GLY A 132 6.20 -8.55 -17.93
CA GLY A 132 6.34 -7.51 -16.90
C GLY A 132 5.17 -6.54 -16.88
N GLY A 133 4.11 -6.94 -16.18
CA GLY A 133 2.95 -6.12 -15.87
C GLY A 133 3.04 -5.62 -14.43
N THR A 134 2.62 -4.39 -14.19
CA THR A 134 2.50 -3.85 -12.84
C THR A 134 1.21 -4.37 -12.23
N ASN A 135 1.31 -5.07 -11.09
CA ASN A 135 0.15 -5.76 -10.49
C ASN A 135 -0.28 -5.20 -9.14
N ALA A 136 0.35 -4.14 -8.71
CA ALA A 136 -0.06 -3.41 -7.53
C ALA A 136 0.01 -1.93 -7.79
N ASP A 137 -0.88 -1.18 -7.17
CA ASP A 137 -0.93 0.27 -7.29
C ASP A 137 -0.85 0.89 -5.90
N ILE A 138 0.06 1.83 -5.73
CA ILE A 138 0.14 2.73 -4.58
C ILE A 138 -0.34 4.10 -5.04
N ILE A 139 -1.25 4.69 -4.27
CA ILE A 139 -1.77 6.03 -4.55
C ILE A 139 -1.26 6.99 -3.48
N ILE A 140 -0.80 8.16 -3.90
CA ILE A 140 -0.41 9.25 -3.02
C ILE A 140 -0.98 10.59 -3.51
N GLY A 141 -1.05 11.55 -2.62
CA GLY A 141 -1.51 12.90 -2.93
C GLY A 141 -3.03 13.03 -3.07
N GLY A 142 -3.45 13.98 -3.87
CA GLY A 142 -4.85 14.33 -4.04
C GLY A 142 -5.43 15.10 -2.86
N CYS A 143 -6.69 14.85 -2.55
CA CYS A 143 -7.37 15.47 -1.42
C CYS A 143 -8.17 14.43 -0.62
N ASP A 144 -8.50 14.78 0.63
CA ASP A 144 -9.42 14.02 1.47
C ASP A 144 -10.89 14.27 1.08
N LYS A 145 -11.83 13.69 1.82
CA LYS A 145 -13.27 13.88 1.60
C LYS A 145 -13.74 15.33 1.73
N ASN A 146 -13.06 16.13 2.55
CA ASN A 146 -13.38 17.54 2.78
C ASN A 146 -12.79 18.43 1.66
N GLY A 147 -11.82 17.93 0.91
CA GLY A 147 -11.08 18.65 -0.13
C GLY A 147 -9.76 19.23 0.37
N ASP A 148 -9.32 18.82 1.55
CA ASP A 148 -8.02 19.20 2.09
C ASP A 148 -6.93 18.41 1.39
N ILE A 149 -5.87 19.11 0.98
CA ILE A 149 -4.76 18.53 0.21
C ILE A 149 -3.99 17.52 1.06
N VAL A 150 -3.69 16.38 0.46
CA VAL A 150 -2.88 15.33 1.07
C VAL A 150 -1.45 15.39 0.51
N TYR A 151 -0.54 15.81 1.35
CA TYR A 151 0.91 15.73 1.17
C TYR A 151 1.56 15.70 2.54
N ASN A 152 2.18 14.59 2.89
CA ASN A 152 2.71 14.35 4.23
C ASN A 152 4.05 13.58 4.17
N ASP A 153 4.61 13.25 5.32
CA ASP A 153 5.90 12.56 5.39
C ASP A 153 5.89 11.20 4.70
N ILE A 154 4.77 10.48 4.74
CA ILE A 154 4.65 9.19 4.04
C ILE A 154 4.67 9.40 2.52
N SER A 155 3.99 10.44 2.01
CA SER A 155 4.07 10.80 0.58
C SER A 155 5.53 11.05 0.16
N ARG A 156 6.30 11.80 0.97
CA ARG A 156 7.74 12.08 0.73
C ARG A 156 8.57 10.79 0.76
N MET A 157 8.36 9.94 1.77
CA MET A 157 9.10 8.68 1.91
C MET A 157 8.86 7.76 0.71
N ILE A 158 7.63 7.63 0.24
CA ILE A 158 7.30 6.84 -0.94
C ILE A 158 8.00 7.41 -2.19
N ILE A 159 7.92 8.72 -2.42
CA ILE A 159 8.62 9.38 -3.54
C ILE A 159 10.13 9.12 -3.46
N ASN A 160 10.73 9.25 -2.28
CA ASN A 160 12.15 9.00 -2.06
C ASN A 160 12.54 7.56 -2.40
N SER A 161 11.72 6.58 -2.02
CA SER A 161 11.94 5.17 -2.34
C SER A 161 11.99 4.95 -3.86
N TYR A 162 11.05 5.51 -4.62
CA TYR A 162 11.05 5.40 -6.08
C TYR A 162 12.23 6.11 -6.74
N LYS A 163 12.62 7.27 -6.23
CA LYS A 163 13.83 7.98 -6.70
C LYS A 163 15.10 7.18 -6.45
N LYS A 164 15.19 6.50 -5.31
CA LYS A 164 16.39 5.78 -4.89
C LYS A 164 16.55 4.43 -5.59
N TYR A 165 15.47 3.67 -5.73
CA TYR A 165 15.55 2.27 -6.16
C TYR A 165 15.04 2.02 -7.57
N HIS A 166 14.35 2.98 -8.20
CA HIS A 166 13.81 2.88 -9.56
C HIS A 166 12.92 1.64 -9.74
N PHE A 167 12.03 1.41 -8.79
CA PHE A 167 11.13 0.25 -8.82
C PHE A 167 10.35 0.13 -10.13
N ALA A 168 10.15 -1.12 -10.57
CA ALA A 168 9.30 -1.47 -11.70
C ALA A 168 7.86 -1.78 -11.29
N ASN A 169 7.64 -2.09 -10.01
CA ASN A 169 6.35 -2.37 -9.37
C ASN A 169 6.44 -2.03 -7.86
N PRO A 170 5.38 -1.63 -7.18
CA PRO A 170 4.04 -1.31 -7.68
C PRO A 170 4.01 -0.03 -8.54
N LYS A 171 2.92 0.16 -9.30
CA LYS A 171 2.68 1.46 -9.94
C LYS A 171 2.51 2.54 -8.89
N LEU A 172 3.15 3.66 -9.12
CA LEU A 172 2.96 4.85 -8.31
C LEU A 172 1.98 5.79 -9.02
N GLN A 173 0.80 5.89 -8.45
CA GLN A 173 -0.27 6.73 -8.96
C GLN A 173 -0.34 8.00 -8.13
N VAL A 174 0.05 9.11 -8.72
CA VAL A 174 0.14 10.39 -8.02
C VAL A 174 -1.01 11.29 -8.42
N ARG A 175 -1.81 11.67 -7.46
CA ARG A 175 -2.89 12.62 -7.65
C ARG A 175 -2.40 14.03 -7.35
N ILE A 176 -2.51 14.93 -8.33
CA ILE A 176 -2.09 16.32 -8.22
C ILE A 176 -3.26 17.29 -8.37
N SER A 177 -3.08 18.48 -7.84
CA SER A 177 -3.97 19.64 -8.01
C SER A 177 -3.12 20.91 -7.96
N ALA A 178 -3.57 21.98 -8.57
CA ALA A 178 -2.94 23.31 -8.45
C ALA A 178 -2.88 23.83 -7.00
N LYS A 179 -3.58 23.18 -6.06
CA LYS A 179 -3.55 23.50 -4.63
C LYS A 179 -2.41 22.84 -3.86
N HIS A 180 -1.71 21.85 -4.46
CA HIS A 180 -0.58 21.24 -3.80
C HIS A 180 0.58 22.21 -3.66
N PRO A 181 1.42 22.05 -2.60
CA PRO A 181 2.66 22.82 -2.48
C PRO A 181 3.58 22.60 -3.69
N ASP A 182 4.31 23.65 -4.09
CA ASP A 182 5.28 23.59 -5.19
C ASP A 182 6.31 22.48 -4.96
N GLU A 183 6.73 22.25 -3.72
CA GLU A 183 7.63 21.14 -3.35
C GLU A 183 7.13 19.79 -3.85
N PHE A 184 5.85 19.48 -3.63
CA PHE A 184 5.25 18.22 -4.09
C PHE A 184 5.22 18.13 -5.61
N LEU A 185 4.79 19.21 -6.28
CA LEU A 185 4.71 19.26 -7.74
C LEU A 185 6.10 19.12 -8.39
N LEU A 186 7.12 19.72 -7.78
CA LEU A 186 8.51 19.57 -8.22
C LEU A 186 9.02 18.15 -8.06
N GLN A 187 8.76 17.51 -6.91
CA GLN A 187 9.14 16.11 -6.68
C GLN A 187 8.48 15.14 -7.67
N VAL A 188 7.21 15.38 -8.01
CA VAL A 188 6.50 14.60 -9.03
C VAL A 188 7.10 14.86 -10.42
N GLY A 189 7.44 16.11 -10.73
CA GLY A 189 8.13 16.48 -11.95
C GLY A 189 9.50 15.82 -12.11
N GLU A 190 10.27 15.74 -11.03
CA GLU A 190 11.56 15.04 -10.99
C GLU A 190 11.39 13.54 -11.26
N LEU A 191 10.41 12.87 -10.63
CA LEU A 191 10.09 11.46 -10.92
C LEU A 191 9.72 11.25 -12.38
N ALA A 192 8.90 12.13 -12.94
CA ALA A 192 8.54 12.08 -14.38
C ALA A 192 9.77 12.25 -15.28
N GLY A 193 10.68 13.14 -14.91
CA GLY A 193 11.95 13.37 -15.61
C GLY A 193 12.91 12.18 -15.58
N MET A 194 12.77 11.27 -14.59
CA MET A 194 13.58 10.05 -14.53
C MET A 194 13.12 8.97 -15.53
N GLY A 195 11.98 9.15 -16.19
CA GLY A 195 11.47 8.20 -17.18
C GLY A 195 10.99 6.87 -16.57
N LEU A 196 10.59 6.88 -15.30
CA LEU A 196 10.06 5.68 -14.61
C LEU A 196 8.71 5.29 -15.21
N ASN A 197 8.63 4.12 -15.80
CA ASN A 197 7.41 3.60 -16.46
C ASN A 197 6.28 3.27 -15.49
N VAL A 198 6.54 3.30 -14.20
CA VAL A 198 5.57 3.00 -13.13
C VAL A 198 4.78 4.21 -12.67
N LEU A 199 5.20 5.42 -13.06
CA LEU A 199 4.54 6.66 -12.65
C LEU A 199 3.33 6.94 -13.51
N SER A 200 2.18 7.15 -12.87
CA SER A 200 0.97 7.72 -13.49
C SER A 200 0.53 8.95 -12.73
N VAL A 201 0.20 10.02 -13.43
CA VAL A 201 -0.19 11.29 -12.82
C VAL A 201 -1.65 11.61 -13.15
N PHE A 202 -2.44 11.90 -12.14
CA PHE A 202 -3.87 12.18 -12.21
C PHE A 202 -4.15 13.60 -11.72
N ASN A 203 -4.82 14.41 -12.56
CA ASN A 203 -5.15 15.79 -12.20
C ASN A 203 -6.53 15.89 -11.57
N ASP A 204 -6.59 16.08 -10.25
CA ASP A 204 -7.83 16.21 -9.49
C ASP A 204 -8.69 17.39 -9.94
N ASP A 205 -8.07 18.49 -10.42
CA ASP A 205 -8.80 19.67 -10.87
C ASP A 205 -9.63 19.40 -12.15
N VAL A 206 -9.31 18.32 -12.86
CA VAL A 206 -10.05 17.84 -14.04
C VAL A 206 -10.96 16.65 -13.69
N ILE A 207 -10.42 15.67 -12.97
CA ILE A 207 -11.10 14.39 -12.72
C ILE A 207 -12.29 14.55 -11.79
N ILE A 208 -12.14 15.30 -10.69
CA ILE A 208 -13.22 15.51 -9.72
C ILE A 208 -14.44 16.19 -10.37
N PRO A 209 -14.30 17.32 -11.06
CA PRO A 209 -15.44 17.95 -11.74
C PRO A 209 -16.03 17.08 -12.86
N ALA A 210 -15.22 16.28 -13.56
CA ALA A 210 -15.71 15.39 -14.61
C ALA A 210 -16.64 14.31 -14.04
N ASN A 211 -16.25 13.67 -12.94
CA ASN A 211 -17.07 12.68 -12.25
C ASN A 211 -18.35 13.28 -11.66
N GLN A 212 -18.29 14.50 -11.10
CA GLN A 212 -19.47 15.20 -10.63
C GLN A 212 -20.50 15.46 -11.76
N LYS A 213 -20.05 15.80 -12.96
CA LYS A 213 -20.93 15.97 -14.14
C LYS A 213 -21.64 14.68 -14.53
N GLN A 214 -21.08 13.54 -14.14
CA GLN A 214 -21.72 12.22 -14.32
C GLN A 214 -22.70 11.86 -13.19
N GLY A 215 -22.99 12.78 -12.28
CA GLY A 215 -23.97 12.61 -11.21
C GLY A 215 -23.43 11.98 -9.94
N LYS A 216 -22.10 11.86 -9.79
CA LYS A 216 -21.46 11.32 -8.59
C LYS A 216 -21.41 12.37 -7.48
N SER A 217 -21.45 11.91 -6.21
CA SER A 217 -21.30 12.82 -5.07
C SER A 217 -19.93 13.47 -5.06
N LEU A 218 -19.82 14.69 -4.50
CA LEU A 218 -18.52 15.36 -4.40
C LEU A 218 -17.56 14.58 -3.50
N GLU A 219 -18.05 13.95 -2.43
CA GLU A 219 -17.26 13.15 -1.53
C GLU A 219 -16.66 11.93 -2.25
N ASP A 220 -17.48 11.16 -2.98
CA ASP A 220 -17.01 10.02 -3.76
C ASP A 220 -16.00 10.44 -4.84
N CYS A 221 -16.28 11.57 -5.53
CA CYS A 221 -15.35 12.11 -6.52
C CYS A 221 -14.00 12.49 -5.92
N ARG A 222 -13.94 12.95 -4.67
CA ARG A 222 -12.69 13.30 -3.98
C ARG A 222 -11.91 12.06 -3.51
N LEU A 223 -12.63 10.99 -3.21
CA LEU A 223 -12.06 9.76 -2.67
C LEU A 223 -11.74 8.72 -3.74
N TYR A 224 -11.78 9.07 -5.01
CA TYR A 224 -11.49 8.14 -6.07
C TYR A 224 -10.11 7.48 -5.90
N VAL A 225 -10.02 6.24 -6.30
CA VAL A 225 -8.77 5.51 -6.45
C VAL A 225 -8.45 5.37 -7.93
N ALA A 226 -7.20 5.39 -8.26
CA ALA A 226 -6.75 4.99 -9.58
C ALA A 226 -6.31 3.52 -9.51
N GLY A 227 -6.62 2.74 -10.52
CA GLY A 227 -6.28 1.32 -10.60
C GLY A 227 -5.76 0.97 -11.98
N GLY A 228 -4.99 -0.09 -12.05
CA GLY A 228 -4.42 -0.55 -13.31
C GLY A 228 -3.55 0.50 -13.97
N CYS A 229 -3.86 0.88 -15.18
CA CYS A 229 -3.05 1.82 -15.94
C CYS A 229 -3.53 3.27 -15.83
N GLN A 230 -4.85 3.48 -15.97
CA GLN A 230 -5.45 4.83 -15.97
C GLN A 230 -6.92 4.79 -15.54
N GLU A 231 -7.38 3.72 -14.95
CA GLU A 231 -8.76 3.53 -14.53
C GLU A 231 -9.06 4.36 -13.29
N ILE A 232 -10.15 5.12 -13.32
CA ILE A 232 -10.65 5.88 -12.20
C ILE A 232 -11.79 5.09 -11.57
N CYS A 233 -11.59 4.64 -10.34
CA CYS A 233 -12.57 3.89 -9.57
C CYS A 233 -13.07 4.74 -8.41
N LEU A 234 -14.38 4.87 -8.25
CA LEU A 234 -14.93 5.54 -7.08
C LEU A 234 -14.91 4.59 -5.88
N SER A 235 -14.50 5.12 -4.74
CA SER A 235 -14.52 4.40 -3.48
C SER A 235 -15.96 3.96 -3.19
N ASN A 236 -16.18 2.67 -2.87
CA ASN A 236 -17.48 2.06 -2.59
C ASN A 236 -18.40 1.76 -3.80
N GLU A 237 -18.01 2.00 -5.03
CA GLU A 237 -18.75 1.51 -6.18
C GLU A 237 -18.22 0.14 -6.62
N VAL A 238 -19.12 -0.84 -6.78
CA VAL A 238 -18.78 -2.12 -7.39
C VAL A 238 -18.52 -1.87 -8.87
N ASN A 239 -17.28 -2.05 -9.27
CA ASN A 239 -16.82 -1.79 -10.63
C ASN A 239 -17.20 -2.94 -11.58
N SER A 240 -18.51 -3.30 -11.62
CA SER A 240 -19.01 -4.32 -12.54
C SER A 240 -19.04 -3.86 -14.00
N ARG A 241 -18.73 -2.60 -14.28
CA ARG A 241 -18.77 -2.02 -15.63
C ARG A 241 -17.41 -1.63 -16.22
N ALA A 242 -16.33 -1.83 -15.53
CA ALA A 242 -15.01 -1.47 -16.05
C ALA A 242 -14.44 -2.43 -17.10
N TYR A 243 -15.17 -3.52 -17.38
CA TYR A 243 -14.73 -4.57 -18.30
C TYR A 243 -15.79 -4.98 -19.33
N THR A 244 -16.76 -4.11 -19.66
CA THR A 244 -17.68 -4.34 -20.78
C THR A 244 -17.50 -3.30 -21.87
#